data_c257e64a93c03342777dd4b238175628
#
_entry.id   c257e64a93c03342777dd4b238175628
#
_cell.length_a   1.000
_cell.length_b   1.000
_cell.length_c   1.000
_cell.angle_alpha   90.00
_cell.angle_beta   90.00
_cell.angle_gamma   90.00
#
_symmetry.space_group_name_H-M   'P 1'
#
loop_
_entity.id
_entity.type
_entity.pdbx_description
1 polymer ?
#
loop_
_entity_poly.entity_id
_entity_poly.type
_entity_poly.pdbx_seq_one_letter_code
_entity_poly.pdbx_strand_id
1 'polypeptide(L)'
;NIYNMKYIFHWIAILCIFVLVLVLIQPDNKENFENVNESPPFPIDVVYTWAGENDSNDIRISYNNELKYSMMSVLKFLPWVNRIHVLMNPPKKVPDWLTNEMRSKVTFVDQTQTFPSQYELPNTAASAIETTLHNIPNLSEHFIFFNDDFFVGKALPYTYFFTSDGKAFVSDLTAKSKSMVLPGKTSKLKIALPDMGATGFY
;
A
#
# COMPACT_ATOMS: atom_id res chain seq x y z
N ASN A 1 -37.23 -46.95 -28.62
CA ASN A 1 -37.12 -46.01 -27.49
C ASN A 1 -35.83 -46.16 -26.67
N ILE A 2 -35.06 -47.21 -26.80
CA ILE A 2 -33.76 -47.41 -26.07
C ILE A 2 -32.67 -46.49 -26.60
N TYR A 3 -32.69 -46.09 -27.86
CA TYR A 3 -31.72 -45.13 -28.45
C TYR A 3 -31.81 -43.75 -27.85
N ASN A 4 -33.00 -43.23 -27.57
CA ASN A 4 -33.20 -41.92 -26.96
C ASN A 4 -32.69 -41.85 -25.50
N MET A 5 -32.75 -42.96 -24.78
CA MET A 5 -32.28 -43.02 -23.40
C MET A 5 -30.75 -42.92 -23.31
N LYS A 6 -30.00 -43.53 -24.27
CA LYS A 6 -28.54 -43.42 -24.32
C LYS A 6 -28.06 -41.97 -24.54
N TYR A 7 -28.73 -41.21 -25.38
CA TYR A 7 -28.40 -39.80 -25.61
C TYR A 7 -28.69 -38.95 -24.40
N ILE A 8 -29.77 -39.23 -23.70
CA ILE A 8 -30.14 -38.50 -22.45
C ILE A 8 -29.05 -38.72 -21.39
N PHE A 9 -28.58 -39.96 -21.19
CA PHE A 9 -27.50 -40.23 -20.24
C PHE A 9 -26.18 -39.55 -20.62
N HIS A 10 -25.86 -39.47 -21.91
CA HIS A 10 -24.66 -38.72 -22.38
C HIS A 10 -24.77 -37.22 -22.08
N TRP A 11 -25.92 -36.62 -22.35
CA TRP A 11 -26.14 -35.20 -22.06
C TRP A 11 -26.10 -34.89 -20.56
N ILE A 12 -26.66 -35.78 -19.73
CA ILE A 12 -26.58 -35.63 -18.25
C ILE A 12 -25.12 -35.75 -17.80
N ALA A 13 -24.35 -36.70 -18.32
CA ALA A 13 -22.95 -36.86 -17.97
C ALA A 13 -22.12 -35.63 -18.37
N ILE A 14 -22.34 -35.08 -19.57
CA ILE A 14 -21.67 -33.86 -20.04
C ILE A 14 -22.05 -32.66 -19.15
N LEU A 15 -23.32 -32.54 -18.80
CA LEU A 15 -23.80 -31.47 -17.89
C LEU A 15 -23.16 -31.59 -16.49
N CYS A 16 -23.09 -32.80 -15.94
CA CYS A 16 -22.44 -33.03 -14.64
C CYS A 16 -20.94 -32.70 -14.67
N ILE A 17 -20.24 -33.08 -15.75
CA ILE A 17 -18.83 -32.74 -15.95
C ILE A 17 -18.67 -31.21 -16.06
N PHE A 18 -19.53 -30.54 -16.80
CA PHE A 18 -19.52 -29.11 -16.97
C PHE A 18 -19.75 -28.36 -15.63
N VAL A 19 -20.72 -28.82 -14.86
CA VAL A 19 -20.99 -28.27 -13.51
C VAL A 19 -19.81 -28.55 -12.58
N LEU A 20 -19.21 -29.75 -12.63
CA LEU A 20 -18.05 -30.09 -11.84
C LEU A 20 -16.84 -29.20 -12.21
N VAL A 21 -16.63 -28.97 -13.50
CA VAL A 21 -15.58 -28.05 -13.98
C VAL A 21 -15.83 -26.62 -13.52
N LEU A 22 -17.10 -26.13 -13.56
CA LEU A 22 -17.44 -24.81 -13.04
C LEU A 22 -17.21 -24.68 -11.52
N VAL A 23 -17.45 -25.76 -10.77
CA VAL A 23 -17.17 -25.79 -9.32
C VAL A 23 -15.67 -25.84 -9.05
N LEU A 24 -14.88 -26.53 -9.87
CA LEU A 24 -13.42 -26.63 -9.72
C LEU A 24 -12.68 -25.39 -10.25
N ILE A 25 -13.29 -24.60 -11.16
CA ILE A 25 -12.75 -23.34 -11.68
C ILE A 25 -13.20 -22.15 -10.83
N GLN A 26 -14.03 -22.33 -9.79
CA GLN A 26 -14.25 -21.25 -8.85
C GLN A 26 -12.90 -20.88 -8.25
N PRO A 27 -12.40 -19.66 -8.48
CA PRO A 27 -11.15 -19.27 -7.86
C PRO A 27 -11.36 -19.34 -6.35
N ASP A 28 -10.52 -20.16 -5.69
CA ASP A 28 -10.49 -20.34 -4.23
C ASP A 28 -10.01 -19.07 -3.48
N ASN A 29 -10.15 -17.92 -4.12
CA ASN A 29 -9.79 -16.60 -3.62
C ASN A 29 -11.03 -15.75 -3.32
N LYS A 30 -11.94 -16.25 -2.51
CA LYS A 30 -12.61 -15.37 -1.57
C LYS A 30 -11.63 -15.13 -0.41
N GLU A 31 -10.62 -14.29 -0.63
CA GLU A 31 -10.06 -13.54 0.47
C GLU A 31 -11.27 -12.84 1.12
N ASN A 32 -11.68 -13.35 2.26
CA ASN A 32 -12.78 -12.79 3.05
C ASN A 32 -12.30 -11.41 3.55
N PHE A 33 -12.55 -10.36 2.78
CA PHE A 33 -12.38 -8.96 3.19
C PHE A 33 -13.53 -8.54 4.13
N GLU A 34 -13.94 -9.43 5.04
CA GLU A 34 -15.08 -9.18 5.92
C GLU A 34 -14.89 -8.00 6.86
N ASN A 35 -13.66 -7.50 7.05
CA ASN A 35 -13.36 -6.46 8.04
C ASN A 35 -12.53 -5.27 7.51
N VAL A 36 -12.74 -4.85 6.27
CA VAL A 36 -12.00 -3.69 5.70
C VAL A 36 -12.20 -2.42 6.53
N ASN A 37 -13.32 -2.27 7.20
CA ASN A 37 -13.66 -1.12 8.03
C ASN A 37 -13.29 -1.29 9.51
N GLU A 38 -12.65 -2.40 9.88
CA GLU A 38 -12.20 -2.59 11.25
C GLU A 38 -11.10 -1.58 11.58
N SER A 39 -11.31 -0.85 12.68
CA SER A 39 -10.30 0.07 13.18
C SER A 39 -9.16 -0.70 13.83
N PRO A 40 -7.89 -0.40 13.48
CA PRO A 40 -6.76 -1.02 14.17
C PRO A 40 -6.74 -0.62 15.65
N PRO A 41 -6.24 -1.50 16.53
CA PRO A 41 -6.12 -1.20 17.97
C PRO A 41 -5.02 -0.19 18.30
N PHE A 42 -4.27 0.26 17.32
CA PHE A 42 -3.21 1.26 17.39
C PHE A 42 -3.25 2.17 16.15
N PRO A 43 -2.75 3.41 16.23
CA PRO A 43 -2.69 4.29 15.08
C PRO A 43 -1.68 3.77 14.04
N ILE A 44 -2.09 3.79 12.78
CA ILE A 44 -1.22 3.45 11.64
C ILE A 44 -1.21 4.63 10.69
N ASP A 45 -0.02 5.17 10.44
CA ASP A 45 0.17 6.28 9.51
C ASP A 45 0.64 5.79 8.15
N VAL A 46 0.49 6.63 7.13
CA VAL A 46 1.13 6.45 5.83
C VAL A 46 2.17 7.53 5.65
N VAL A 47 3.34 7.17 5.14
CA VAL A 47 4.43 8.10 4.86
C VAL A 47 4.74 8.08 3.38
N TYR A 48 4.82 9.25 2.79
CA TYR A 48 5.31 9.46 1.42
C TYR A 48 6.62 10.24 1.45
N THR A 49 7.49 9.96 0.49
CA THR A 49 8.58 10.87 0.10
C THR A 49 8.21 11.50 -1.23
N TRP A 50 8.41 12.81 -1.38
CA TRP A 50 8.02 13.54 -2.57
C TRP A 50 8.99 14.68 -2.87
N ALA A 51 9.48 14.76 -4.11
CA ALA A 51 10.40 15.80 -4.52
C ALA A 51 9.75 17.19 -4.66
N GLY A 52 8.43 17.26 -4.72
CA GLY A 52 7.65 18.46 -4.96
C GLY A 52 7.13 18.53 -6.41
N GLU A 53 6.29 19.54 -6.68
CA GLU A 53 5.89 19.86 -8.03
C GLU A 53 7.11 20.39 -8.78
N ASN A 54 7.52 19.69 -9.81
CA ASN A 54 8.68 20.04 -10.61
C ASN A 54 8.29 20.08 -12.08
N ASP A 55 8.45 21.25 -12.69
CA ASP A 55 8.25 21.49 -14.14
C ASP A 55 9.48 21.06 -14.95
N SER A 56 10.20 20.05 -14.49
CA SER A 56 11.39 19.55 -15.19
C SER A 56 11.03 18.99 -16.56
N ASN A 57 11.85 19.31 -17.56
CA ASN A 57 11.79 18.66 -18.87
C ASN A 57 12.28 17.20 -18.83
N ASP A 58 12.83 16.73 -17.71
CA ASP A 58 13.18 15.33 -17.52
C ASP A 58 11.93 14.56 -17.12
N ILE A 59 11.46 13.69 -18.02
CA ILE A 59 10.26 12.87 -17.84
C ILE A 59 10.31 12.00 -16.57
N ARG A 60 11.50 11.67 -16.08
CA ARG A 60 11.68 10.84 -14.87
C ARG A 60 11.35 11.57 -13.57
N ILE A 61 11.37 12.90 -13.59
CA ILE A 61 11.12 13.74 -12.43
C ILE A 61 10.02 14.78 -12.68
N SER A 62 9.36 14.69 -13.86
CA SER A 62 8.19 15.54 -14.16
C SER A 62 6.99 15.06 -13.34
N TYR A 63 6.33 15.97 -12.65
CA TYR A 63 5.16 15.69 -11.84
C TYR A 63 3.89 15.55 -12.70
N ASN A 64 3.21 14.40 -12.62
CA ASN A 64 1.97 14.10 -13.34
C ASN A 64 0.78 13.84 -12.39
N ASN A 65 0.79 14.46 -11.22
CA ASN A 65 -0.20 14.28 -10.15
C ASN A 65 -0.17 12.88 -9.48
N GLU A 66 0.93 12.15 -9.55
CA GLU A 66 1.06 10.81 -8.96
C GLU A 66 0.70 10.83 -7.47
N LEU A 67 1.34 11.68 -6.68
CA LEU A 67 1.08 11.81 -5.25
C LEU A 67 -0.40 12.09 -4.95
N LYS A 68 -1.04 12.96 -5.74
CA LYS A 68 -2.46 13.30 -5.57
C LYS A 68 -3.34 12.05 -5.66
N TYR A 69 -3.19 11.29 -6.75
CA TYR A 69 -4.00 10.10 -6.98
C TYR A 69 -3.63 8.96 -6.04
N SER A 70 -2.35 8.82 -5.68
CA SER A 70 -1.90 7.87 -4.69
C SER A 70 -2.56 8.13 -3.33
N MET A 71 -2.51 9.36 -2.82
CA MET A 71 -3.18 9.72 -1.56
C MET A 71 -4.70 9.54 -1.63
N MET A 72 -5.35 9.87 -2.76
CA MET A 72 -6.77 9.60 -2.95
C MET A 72 -7.08 8.10 -2.86
N SER A 73 -6.22 7.25 -3.41
CA SER A 73 -6.38 5.80 -3.31
C SER A 73 -6.26 5.30 -1.86
N VAL A 74 -5.29 5.81 -1.11
CA VAL A 74 -5.12 5.51 0.32
C VAL A 74 -6.37 5.93 1.11
N LEU A 75 -6.83 7.17 0.96
CA LEU A 75 -8.02 7.67 1.67
C LEU A 75 -9.29 6.87 1.33
N LYS A 76 -9.40 6.38 0.09
CA LYS A 76 -10.54 5.59 -0.37
C LYS A 76 -10.49 4.15 0.11
N PHE A 77 -9.33 3.51 0.03
CA PHE A 77 -9.20 2.06 0.18
C PHE A 77 -8.58 1.61 1.51
N LEU A 78 -7.99 2.55 2.28
CA LEU A 78 -7.47 2.32 3.62
C LEU A 78 -8.12 3.29 4.62
N PRO A 79 -9.46 3.21 4.85
CA PRO A 79 -10.18 4.19 5.68
C PRO A 79 -9.71 4.22 7.14
N TRP A 80 -9.03 3.17 7.58
CA TRP A 80 -8.46 3.01 8.92
C TRP A 80 -7.14 3.75 9.12
N VAL A 81 -6.54 4.33 8.08
CA VAL A 81 -5.30 5.12 8.19
C VAL A 81 -5.55 6.34 9.08
N ASN A 82 -4.69 6.51 10.08
CA ASN A 82 -4.76 7.61 11.03
C ASN A 82 -4.35 8.95 10.38
N ARG A 83 -3.12 9.04 9.88
CA ARG A 83 -2.57 10.23 9.20
C ARG A 83 -1.73 9.86 8.00
N ILE A 84 -1.57 10.83 7.09
CA ILE A 84 -0.64 10.75 5.97
C ILE A 84 0.43 11.82 6.18
N HIS A 85 1.69 11.43 6.21
CA HIS A 85 2.83 12.34 6.25
C HIS A 85 3.51 12.36 4.88
N VAL A 86 3.81 13.56 4.38
CA VAL A 86 4.53 13.73 3.12
C VAL A 86 5.83 14.44 3.42
N LEU A 87 6.94 13.69 3.39
CA LEU A 87 8.28 14.25 3.53
C LEU A 87 8.74 14.78 2.17
N MET A 88 9.08 16.07 2.12
CA MET A 88 9.39 16.75 0.89
C MET A 88 10.66 17.60 0.98
N ASN A 89 11.17 17.98 -0.19
CA ASN A 89 12.29 18.89 -0.30
C ASN A 89 11.97 20.27 0.29
N PRO A 90 12.94 20.94 0.92
CA PRO A 90 12.79 22.35 1.29
C PRO A 90 12.86 23.27 0.04
N PRO A 91 12.19 24.42 0.04
CA PRO A 91 11.22 24.82 1.07
C PRO A 91 9.89 24.09 0.92
N LYS A 92 9.25 23.79 2.03
CA LYS A 92 7.95 23.14 2.03
C LYS A 92 6.90 23.97 1.27
N LYS A 93 6.33 23.36 0.22
CA LYS A 93 5.24 23.94 -0.55
C LYS A 93 4.05 22.99 -0.57
N VAL A 94 3.00 23.37 0.13
CA VAL A 94 1.76 22.57 0.17
C VAL A 94 1.02 22.75 -1.15
N PRO A 95 0.67 21.65 -1.85
CA PRO A 95 -0.02 21.73 -3.13
C PRO A 95 -1.41 22.35 -3.04
N ASP A 96 -1.81 23.11 -4.07
CA ASP A 96 -3.11 23.78 -4.12
C ASP A 96 -4.29 22.81 -4.34
N TRP A 97 -4.03 21.65 -4.90
CA TRP A 97 -5.05 20.63 -5.17
C TRP A 97 -5.55 19.88 -3.93
N LEU A 98 -4.97 20.10 -2.73
CA LEU A 98 -5.46 19.49 -1.51
C LEU A 98 -6.88 19.98 -1.19
N THR A 99 -7.81 19.02 -1.07
CA THR A 99 -9.16 19.28 -0.57
C THR A 99 -9.14 19.54 0.93
N ASN A 100 -10.21 20.13 1.46
CA ASN A 100 -10.35 20.34 2.91
C ASN A 100 -10.33 19.01 3.69
N GLU A 101 -10.90 17.96 3.12
CA GLU A 101 -10.86 16.61 3.70
C GLU A 101 -9.43 16.09 3.79
N MET A 102 -8.66 16.20 2.70
CA MET A 102 -7.25 15.81 2.71
C MET A 102 -6.44 16.62 3.72
N ARG A 103 -6.66 17.92 3.81
CA ARG A 103 -5.96 18.81 4.77
C ARG A 103 -6.15 18.38 6.21
N SER A 104 -7.25 17.75 6.57
CA SER A 104 -7.49 17.26 7.94
C SER A 104 -6.66 16.03 8.30
N LYS A 105 -6.25 15.24 7.31
CA LYS A 105 -5.50 13.98 7.49
C LYS A 105 -4.05 14.03 7.01
N VAL A 106 -3.66 15.01 6.20
CA VAL A 106 -2.34 15.08 5.56
C VAL A 106 -1.46 16.13 6.24
N THR A 107 -0.23 15.76 6.54
CA THR A 107 0.80 16.64 7.09
C THR A 107 2.01 16.64 6.15
N PHE A 108 2.40 17.83 5.69
CA PHE A 108 3.63 18.01 4.92
C PHE A 108 4.79 18.32 5.86
N VAL A 109 5.87 17.59 5.72
CA VAL A 109 7.08 17.67 6.54
C VAL A 109 8.25 18.01 5.62
N ASP A 110 9.04 19.01 6.02
CA ASP A 110 10.25 19.41 5.30
C ASP A 110 11.45 18.58 5.79
N GLN A 111 12.38 18.25 4.89
CA GLN A 111 13.58 17.50 5.21
C GLN A 111 14.41 18.14 6.35
N THR A 112 14.34 19.46 6.53
CA THR A 112 15.01 20.15 7.65
C THR A 112 14.54 19.67 9.01
N GLN A 113 13.34 19.06 9.10
CA GLN A 113 12.78 18.55 10.34
C GLN A 113 13.19 17.10 10.63
N THR A 114 13.77 16.40 9.66
CA THR A 114 14.11 14.98 9.78
C THR A 114 15.61 14.71 9.68
N PHE A 115 16.35 15.51 8.91
CA PHE A 115 17.79 15.38 8.78
C PHE A 115 18.51 16.14 9.89
N PRO A 116 19.63 15.59 10.39
CA PRO A 116 20.56 16.35 11.25
C PRO A 116 21.12 17.58 10.50
N SER A 117 21.36 18.65 11.24
CA SER A 117 21.76 19.97 10.69
C SER A 117 23.08 20.00 9.91
N GLN A 118 23.92 18.98 10.06
CA GLN A 118 25.20 18.87 9.34
C GLN A 118 25.05 18.39 7.88
N TYR A 119 23.84 17.98 7.47
CA TYR A 119 23.61 17.54 6.10
C TYR A 119 23.20 18.68 5.19
N GLU A 120 23.69 18.66 3.97
CA GLU A 120 23.27 19.55 2.90
C GLU A 120 21.88 19.16 2.41
N LEU A 121 20.98 20.15 2.27
CA LEU A 121 19.61 19.92 1.83
C LEU A 121 19.30 20.78 0.58
N PRO A 122 18.43 20.31 -0.34
CA PRO A 122 17.71 19.04 -0.25
C PRO A 122 18.61 17.83 -0.50
N ASN A 123 18.41 16.78 0.27
CA ASN A 123 19.01 15.49 -0.03
C ASN A 123 18.14 14.75 -1.04
N THR A 124 18.75 14.26 -2.13
CA THR A 124 18.04 13.58 -3.23
C THR A 124 18.26 12.07 -3.25
N ALA A 125 19.11 11.56 -2.38
CA ALA A 125 19.35 10.11 -2.26
C ALA A 125 18.19 9.44 -1.51
N ALA A 126 17.38 8.66 -2.22
CA ALA A 126 16.20 7.98 -1.66
C ALA A 126 16.53 7.19 -0.39
N SER A 127 17.63 6.40 -0.40
CA SER A 127 18.05 5.62 0.76
C SER A 127 18.39 6.48 1.97
N ALA A 128 19.03 7.65 1.77
CA ALA A 128 19.31 8.58 2.85
C ALA A 128 18.02 9.17 3.44
N ILE A 129 17.08 9.58 2.57
CA ILE A 129 15.78 10.09 3.00
C ILE A 129 15.03 9.04 3.80
N GLU A 130 15.00 7.81 3.32
CA GLU A 130 14.32 6.69 3.99
C GLU A 130 14.86 6.41 5.40
N THR A 131 16.14 6.59 5.63
CA THR A 131 16.74 6.41 6.96
C THR A 131 16.27 7.45 7.99
N THR A 132 15.73 8.59 7.54
CA THR A 132 15.29 9.69 8.40
C THR A 132 13.77 9.71 8.66
N LEU A 133 12.99 8.83 8.04
CA LEU A 133 11.53 8.80 8.20
C LEU A 133 11.09 8.71 9.66
N HIS A 134 11.84 8.01 10.48
CA HIS A 134 11.56 7.87 11.91
C HIS A 134 11.64 9.18 12.69
N ASN A 135 12.23 10.23 12.13
CA ASN A 135 12.33 11.57 12.74
C ASN A 135 11.14 12.46 12.38
N ILE A 136 10.19 11.99 11.56
CA ILE A 136 8.99 12.77 11.22
C ILE A 136 8.22 13.12 12.49
N PRO A 137 7.94 14.41 12.76
CA PRO A 137 7.22 14.81 13.95
C PRO A 137 5.83 14.19 14.05
N ASN A 138 5.48 13.65 15.22
CA ASN A 138 4.19 12.99 15.51
C ASN A 138 3.88 11.78 14.63
N LEU A 139 4.87 11.14 14.04
CA LEU A 139 4.70 9.87 13.33
C LEU A 139 4.32 8.77 14.32
N SER A 140 3.28 8.02 14.00
CA SER A 140 2.87 6.84 14.76
C SER A 140 3.96 5.75 14.76
N GLU A 141 4.01 4.91 15.80
CA GLU A 141 4.93 3.77 15.90
C GLU A 141 4.77 2.83 14.70
N HIS A 142 3.53 2.66 14.22
CA HIS A 142 3.21 1.86 13.06
C HIS A 142 2.96 2.78 11.86
N PHE A 143 3.69 2.56 10.80
CA PHE A 143 3.47 3.29 9.54
C PHE A 143 3.78 2.44 8.32
N ILE A 144 3.17 2.81 7.20
CA ILE A 144 3.40 2.22 5.87
C ILE A 144 4.08 3.28 5.02
N PHE A 145 5.20 2.92 4.42
CA PHE A 145 5.90 3.81 3.50
C PHE A 145 5.50 3.52 2.05
N PHE A 146 5.13 4.58 1.34
CA PHE A 146 4.83 4.57 -0.09
C PHE A 146 5.73 5.55 -0.84
N ASN A 147 6.13 5.19 -2.06
CA ASN A 147 6.54 6.19 -3.03
C ASN A 147 5.30 6.92 -3.57
N ASP A 148 5.49 8.10 -4.14
CA ASP A 148 4.40 8.95 -4.65
C ASP A 148 3.63 8.35 -5.82
N ASP A 149 4.22 7.40 -6.54
CA ASP A 149 3.65 6.65 -7.68
C ASP A 149 3.01 5.31 -7.30
N PHE A 150 2.86 5.00 -5.99
CA PHE A 150 2.20 3.78 -5.52
C PHE A 150 0.72 4.01 -5.27
N PHE A 151 -0.12 3.10 -5.77
CA PHE A 151 -1.57 3.21 -5.68
C PHE A 151 -2.17 1.99 -4.99
N VAL A 152 -3.13 2.22 -4.11
CA VAL A 152 -3.93 1.14 -3.51
C VAL A 152 -5.09 0.83 -4.46
N GLY A 153 -5.09 -0.38 -5.04
CA GLY A 153 -6.06 -0.76 -6.07
C GLY A 153 -7.40 -1.29 -5.53
N LYS A 154 -7.45 -1.72 -4.28
CA LYS A 154 -8.65 -2.30 -3.62
C LYS A 154 -8.63 -2.00 -2.13
N ALA A 155 -9.81 -2.10 -1.51
CA ALA A 155 -9.90 -1.97 -0.06
C ALA A 155 -9.16 -3.12 0.63
N LEU A 156 -8.31 -2.79 1.62
CA LEU A 156 -7.51 -3.73 2.40
C LEU A 156 -7.74 -3.48 3.89
N PRO A 157 -7.91 -4.52 4.70
CA PRO A 157 -7.96 -4.38 6.16
C PRO A 157 -6.56 -4.07 6.69
N TYR A 158 -6.46 -3.47 7.89
CA TYR A 158 -5.16 -3.22 8.53
C TYR A 158 -4.39 -4.52 8.79
N THR A 159 -5.11 -5.62 8.97
CA THR A 159 -4.55 -6.97 9.18
C THR A 159 -3.79 -7.51 7.97
N TYR A 160 -3.87 -6.84 6.82
CA TYR A 160 -3.02 -7.12 5.66
C TYR A 160 -1.55 -6.70 5.90
N PHE A 161 -1.33 -5.71 6.75
CA PHE A 161 -0.03 -5.10 7.01
C PHE A 161 0.52 -5.44 8.39
N PHE A 162 -0.36 -5.56 9.38
CA PHE A 162 0.01 -5.77 10.78
C PHE A 162 -0.87 -6.83 11.43
N THR A 163 -0.31 -7.55 12.37
CA THR A 163 -1.08 -8.40 13.29
C THR A 163 -1.83 -7.52 14.30
N SER A 164 -2.81 -8.09 14.99
CA SER A 164 -3.56 -7.39 16.03
C SER A 164 -2.69 -6.98 17.24
N ASP A 165 -1.53 -7.63 17.44
CA ASP A 165 -0.54 -7.29 18.47
C ASP A 165 0.57 -6.35 17.94
N GLY A 166 0.39 -5.77 16.75
CA GLY A 166 1.24 -4.73 16.19
C GLY A 166 2.50 -5.20 15.47
N LYS A 167 2.63 -6.48 15.17
CA LYS A 167 3.77 -6.97 14.39
C LYS A 167 3.54 -6.75 12.90
N ALA A 168 4.53 -6.23 12.21
CA ALA A 168 4.48 -6.04 10.77
C ALA A 168 4.61 -7.37 10.01
N PHE A 169 3.83 -7.52 8.94
CA PHE A 169 4.05 -8.59 7.98
C PHE A 169 5.17 -8.20 7.02
N VAL A 170 6.09 -9.14 6.76
CA VAL A 170 7.14 -9.01 5.76
C VAL A 170 6.97 -10.10 4.74
N SER A 171 6.89 -9.73 3.47
CA SER A 171 6.88 -10.72 2.39
C SER A 171 8.31 -11.12 2.04
N ASP A 172 8.58 -12.42 2.06
CA ASP A 172 9.80 -12.95 1.49
C ASP A 172 9.56 -13.19 -0.01
N LEU A 173 10.16 -12.34 -0.84
CA LEU A 173 10.06 -12.44 -2.30
C LEU A 173 10.69 -13.71 -2.88
N THR A 174 11.50 -14.43 -2.09
CA THR A 174 12.11 -15.72 -2.50
C THR A 174 11.24 -16.92 -2.15
N ALA A 175 10.32 -16.78 -1.22
CA ALA A 175 9.38 -17.82 -0.84
C ALA A 175 8.11 -17.71 -1.70
N LYS A 176 7.73 -18.77 -2.38
CA LYS A 176 6.51 -18.84 -3.22
C LYS A 176 5.20 -18.66 -2.44
N SER A 177 5.22 -18.47 -1.15
CA SER A 177 4.06 -18.12 -0.32
C SER A 177 4.46 -17.76 1.11
N LYS A 178 3.72 -16.85 1.67
CA LYS A 178 3.56 -16.45 3.08
C LYS A 178 4.47 -15.35 3.56
N SER A 179 3.79 -14.30 4.00
CA SER A 179 4.32 -13.26 4.87
C SER A 179 4.97 -13.87 6.11
N MET A 180 6.17 -13.41 6.43
CA MET A 180 6.84 -13.71 7.69
C MET A 180 6.44 -12.63 8.71
N VAL A 181 6.01 -13.06 9.90
CA VAL A 181 5.82 -12.15 11.02
C VAL A 181 7.16 -11.95 11.70
N LEU A 182 7.68 -10.74 11.73
CA LEU A 182 8.91 -10.44 12.48
C LEU A 182 8.60 -10.42 13.98
N PRO A 183 9.34 -11.17 14.81
CA PRO A 183 9.20 -11.09 16.25
C PRO A 183 9.65 -9.72 16.75
N GLY A 184 8.80 -9.10 17.53
CA GLY A 184 8.86 -7.72 17.96
C GLY A 184 10.16 -7.20 18.54
N LYS A 185 10.30 -5.93 18.51
CA LYS A 185 11.21 -4.87 18.94
C LYS A 185 11.79 -4.06 17.79
N THR A 186 11.13 -3.91 16.70
CA THR A 186 11.53 -2.90 15.73
C THR A 186 10.41 -1.90 15.57
N SER A 187 10.48 -0.89 16.40
CA SER A 187 9.92 0.40 16.09
C SER A 187 10.21 0.74 14.62
N LYS A 188 9.17 1.02 13.85
CA LYS A 188 9.29 1.68 12.55
C LYS A 188 9.91 0.85 11.42
N LEU A 189 9.28 -0.29 11.10
CA LEU A 189 9.68 -1.11 9.97
C LEU A 189 8.95 -0.67 8.69
N LYS A 190 9.72 -0.54 7.62
CA LYS A 190 9.21 -0.38 6.25
C LYS A 190 8.63 -1.70 5.76
N ILE A 191 7.39 -1.71 5.27
CA ILE A 191 6.74 -2.90 4.75
C ILE A 191 6.70 -2.82 3.23
N ALA A 192 7.30 -3.81 2.58
CA ALA A 192 7.06 -4.07 1.17
C ALA A 192 5.77 -4.88 1.03
N LEU A 193 4.84 -4.42 0.21
CA LEU A 193 3.59 -5.12 -0.05
C LEU A 193 3.83 -6.33 -0.97
N PRO A 194 3.38 -7.53 -0.61
CA PRO A 194 3.36 -8.64 -1.55
C PRO A 194 2.29 -8.38 -2.62
N ASP A 195 2.55 -8.73 -3.85
CA ASP A 195 1.59 -8.68 -4.98
C ASP A 195 1.21 -7.33 -5.59
N MET A 196 1.88 -6.26 -5.30
CA MET A 196 1.82 -5.15 -6.22
C MET A 196 2.90 -5.37 -7.27
N GLY A 197 2.59 -6.02 -8.39
CA GLY A 197 3.47 -6.36 -9.51
C GLY A 197 4.65 -5.41 -9.71
N ALA A 198 5.46 -5.30 -8.71
CA ALA A 198 6.53 -4.34 -8.58
C ALA A 198 7.77 -4.92 -9.20
N THR A 199 7.94 -4.56 -10.41
CA THR A 199 9.28 -4.46 -10.98
C THR A 199 9.94 -3.23 -10.36
N GLY A 200 10.77 -3.43 -9.36
CA GLY A 200 11.64 -2.40 -8.84
C GLY A 200 11.55 -2.12 -7.35
N PHE A 201 12.02 -3.05 -6.54
CA PHE A 201 12.51 -2.74 -5.20
C PHE A 201 14.03 -2.86 -5.23
N TYR A 202 14.71 -1.77 -4.98
CA TYR A 202 16.11 -1.75 -4.63
C TYR A 202 16.23 -1.29 -3.18
#